data_67a15d173d0a37a78e73f792949cd5ce
#
_entry.id   67a15d173d0a37a78e73f792949cd5ce
#
_cell.length_a   1.000
_cell.length_b   1.000
_cell.length_c   1.000
_cell.angle_alpha   90.00
_cell.angle_beta   90.00
_cell.angle_gamma   90.00
#
_symmetry.space_group_name_H-M   'P 1'
#
loop_
_entity.id
_entity.type
_entity.pdbx_description
1 polymer ?
#
loop_
_entity_poly.entity_id
_entity_poly.type
_entity_poly.pdbx_seq_one_letter_code
_entity_poly.pdbx_strand_id
1 'polypeptide(L)'
;MLESTLSGVSLAQQIRLFAEAGYYISLTYVYLSSAELSVSRVASRVLEGGHHVPTEDILRRVGRSQKNFWHTYRILADEWQLILNADSGFVLVAKSAEHTLTVFNQPLFQRFVRAQDKDPS
;
A
#
# COMPACT_ATOMS: atom_id res chain seq x y z
N MET A 1 -10.48 -13.95 2.19
CA MET A 1 -9.38 -12.96 2.08
C MET A 1 -9.32 -12.42 0.65
N LEU A 2 -9.28 -11.13 0.51
CA LEU A 2 -9.13 -10.47 -0.79
C LEU A 2 -7.74 -9.86 -0.89
N GLU A 3 -7.11 -10.02 -2.05
CA GLU A 3 -5.81 -9.42 -2.32
C GLU A 3 -5.93 -8.43 -3.47
N SER A 4 -5.25 -7.30 -3.35
CA SER A 4 -5.25 -6.25 -4.36
C SER A 4 -4.00 -5.40 -4.25
N THR A 5 -3.57 -4.83 -5.38
CA THR A 5 -2.47 -3.86 -5.39
C THR A 5 -2.94 -2.47 -4.94
N LEU A 6 -4.25 -2.26 -4.77
CA LEU A 6 -4.86 -0.97 -4.44
C LEU A 6 -4.54 0.13 -5.45
N SER A 7 -4.15 -0.23 -6.68
CA SER A 7 -3.84 0.74 -7.72
C SER A 7 -5.09 1.42 -8.31
N GLY A 8 -6.28 0.89 -7.98
CA GLY A 8 -7.57 1.47 -8.34
C GLY A 8 -8.47 1.60 -7.13
N VAL A 9 -9.68 2.12 -7.32
CA VAL A 9 -10.63 2.33 -6.22
C VAL A 9 -11.88 1.45 -6.31
N SER A 10 -11.91 0.50 -7.25
CA SER A 10 -13.06 -0.38 -7.41
C SER A 10 -13.31 -1.29 -6.20
N LEU A 11 -12.25 -1.72 -5.53
CA LEU A 11 -12.39 -2.54 -4.33
C LEU A 11 -13.05 -1.78 -3.18
N ALA A 12 -12.94 -0.44 -3.16
CA ALA A 12 -13.52 0.36 -2.11
C ALA A 12 -15.04 0.19 -2.02
N GLN A 13 -15.73 0.06 -3.16
CA GLN A 13 -17.18 -0.16 -3.16
C GLN A 13 -17.53 -1.50 -2.52
N GLN A 14 -16.77 -2.55 -2.83
CA GLN A 14 -16.98 -3.87 -2.23
C GLN A 14 -16.76 -3.82 -0.72
N ILE A 15 -15.71 -3.13 -0.28
CA ILE A 15 -15.43 -2.98 1.15
C ILE A 15 -16.58 -2.25 1.86
N ARG A 16 -17.11 -1.19 1.25
CA ARG A 16 -18.25 -0.47 1.83
C ARG A 16 -19.47 -1.37 1.98
N LEU A 17 -19.76 -2.20 0.98
CA LEU A 17 -20.88 -3.14 1.06
C LEU A 17 -20.69 -4.15 2.18
N PHE A 18 -19.48 -4.68 2.34
CA PHE A 18 -19.18 -5.58 3.45
C PHE A 18 -19.33 -4.89 4.81
N ALA A 19 -18.85 -3.66 4.92
CA ALA A 19 -18.95 -2.90 6.16
C ALA A 19 -20.41 -2.61 6.52
N GLU A 20 -21.24 -2.25 5.53
CA GLU A 20 -22.66 -2.03 5.72
C GLU A 20 -23.39 -3.30 6.14
N ALA A 21 -22.90 -4.45 5.71
CA ALA A 21 -23.45 -5.74 6.08
C ALA A 21 -22.99 -6.22 7.46
N GLY A 22 -22.18 -5.45 8.16
CA GLY A 22 -21.75 -5.76 9.52
C GLY A 22 -20.40 -6.48 9.61
N TYR A 23 -19.68 -6.63 8.51
CA TYR A 23 -18.36 -7.26 8.53
C TYR A 23 -17.30 -6.33 9.11
N TYR A 24 -16.40 -6.92 9.89
CA TYR A 24 -15.22 -6.21 10.40
C TYR A 24 -14.16 -6.20 9.31
N ILE A 25 -13.66 -5.00 8.99
CA ILE A 25 -12.70 -4.82 7.89
C ILE A 25 -11.30 -4.68 8.46
N SER A 26 -10.45 -5.67 8.19
CA SER A 26 -9.04 -5.66 8.56
C SER A 26 -8.20 -5.57 7.28
N LEU A 27 -7.32 -4.58 7.21
CA LEU A 27 -6.53 -4.29 6.03
C LEU A 27 -5.04 -4.37 6.36
N THR A 28 -4.31 -5.18 5.59
CA THR A 28 -2.85 -5.22 5.67
C THR A 28 -2.28 -4.71 4.35
N TYR A 29 -1.52 -3.62 4.41
CA TYR A 29 -0.89 -3.04 3.24
C TYR A 29 0.62 -3.20 3.31
N VAL A 30 1.18 -3.85 2.30
CA VAL A 30 2.62 -4.06 2.17
C VAL A 30 3.13 -3.19 1.03
N TYR A 31 4.09 -2.32 1.32
CA TYR A 31 4.63 -1.41 0.31
C TYR A 31 6.15 -1.57 0.18
N LEU A 32 6.69 -1.06 -0.92
CA LEU A 32 8.12 -1.04 -1.18
C LEU A 32 8.72 0.29 -0.75
N SER A 33 9.97 0.26 -0.29
CA SER A 33 10.64 1.45 0.25
C SER A 33 10.85 2.55 -0.79
N SER A 34 10.94 2.17 -2.07
CA SER A 34 11.08 3.12 -3.16
C SER A 34 10.54 2.53 -4.44
N ALA A 35 10.17 3.41 -5.36
CA ALA A 35 9.76 3.00 -6.70
C ALA A 35 10.91 2.33 -7.45
N GLU A 36 12.14 2.72 -7.16
CA GLU A 36 13.33 2.10 -7.76
C GLU A 36 13.43 0.62 -7.44
N LEU A 37 13.09 0.24 -6.21
CA LEU A 37 13.09 -1.18 -5.81
C LEU A 37 12.06 -1.97 -6.62
N SER A 38 10.89 -1.40 -6.86
CA SER A 38 9.86 -2.01 -7.72
C SER A 38 10.37 -2.20 -9.14
N VAL A 39 11.04 -1.20 -9.69
CA VAL A 39 11.63 -1.24 -11.02
C VAL A 39 12.69 -2.34 -11.09
N SER A 40 13.55 -2.44 -10.08
CA SER A 40 14.59 -3.47 -10.01
C SER A 40 13.98 -4.88 -10.03
N ARG A 41 12.90 -5.10 -9.28
CA ARG A 41 12.22 -6.39 -9.24
C ARG A 41 11.58 -6.75 -10.57
N VAL A 42 10.98 -5.77 -11.26
CA VAL A 42 10.40 -6.01 -12.58
C VAL A 42 11.49 -6.32 -13.59
N ALA A 43 12.61 -5.60 -13.54
CA ALA A 43 13.75 -5.88 -14.42
C ALA A 43 14.25 -7.31 -14.23
N SER A 44 14.35 -7.80 -13.00
CA SER A 44 14.71 -9.18 -12.72
C SER A 44 13.72 -10.17 -13.33
N ARG A 45 12.44 -9.89 -13.25
CA ARG A 45 11.40 -10.75 -13.87
C ARG A 45 11.53 -10.79 -15.37
N VAL A 46 11.82 -9.65 -16.01
CA VAL A 46 12.03 -9.60 -17.46
C VAL A 46 13.21 -10.47 -17.86
N LEU A 47 14.32 -10.40 -17.12
CA LEU A 47 15.48 -11.24 -17.37
C LEU A 47 15.17 -12.72 -17.19
N GLU A 48 14.21 -13.05 -16.33
CA GLU A 48 13.74 -14.42 -16.10
C GLU A 48 12.66 -14.88 -17.11
N GLY A 49 12.33 -14.02 -18.11
CA GLY A 49 11.35 -14.33 -19.14
C GLY A 49 9.95 -13.75 -18.91
N GLY A 50 9.80 -12.80 -17.98
CA GLY A 50 8.54 -12.13 -17.74
C GLY A 50 8.23 -11.03 -18.74
N HIS A 51 7.04 -10.45 -18.63
CA HIS A 51 6.62 -9.34 -19.50
C HIS A 51 7.36 -8.05 -19.14
N HIS A 52 7.72 -7.31 -20.17
CA HIS A 52 8.29 -5.98 -20.00
C HIS A 52 7.18 -4.98 -19.66
N VAL A 53 7.33 -4.26 -18.54
CA VAL A 53 6.43 -3.18 -18.16
C VAL A 53 7.25 -1.88 -18.13
N PRO A 54 6.80 -0.80 -18.80
CA PRO A 54 7.52 0.46 -18.79
C PRO A 54 7.74 0.99 -17.36
N THR A 55 8.94 1.50 -17.12
CA THR A 55 9.32 2.04 -15.80
C THR A 55 8.33 3.08 -15.29
N GLU A 56 7.89 3.97 -16.18
CA GLU A 56 6.94 5.02 -15.82
C GLU A 56 5.62 4.48 -15.32
N ASP A 57 5.14 3.38 -15.89
CA ASP A 57 3.90 2.74 -15.45
C ASP A 57 4.06 2.14 -14.06
N ILE A 58 5.23 1.54 -13.78
CA ILE A 58 5.52 0.97 -12.47
C ILE A 58 5.52 2.06 -11.41
N LEU A 59 6.23 3.16 -11.67
CA LEU A 59 6.30 4.30 -10.74
C LEU A 59 4.92 4.87 -10.46
N ARG A 60 4.11 5.00 -11.51
CA ARG A 60 2.75 5.54 -11.39
C ARG A 60 1.87 4.63 -10.54
N ARG A 61 1.95 3.31 -10.75
CA ARG A 61 1.15 2.34 -10.01
C ARG A 61 1.53 2.30 -8.53
N VAL A 62 2.84 2.35 -8.23
CA VAL A 62 3.32 2.37 -6.85
C VAL A 62 2.80 3.61 -6.12
N GLY A 63 2.95 4.78 -6.72
CA GLY A 63 2.47 6.02 -6.12
C GLY A 63 0.97 6.03 -5.92
N ARG A 64 0.21 5.57 -6.93
CA ARG A 64 -1.24 5.51 -6.86
C ARG A 64 -1.71 4.53 -5.78
N SER A 65 -1.06 3.37 -5.69
CA SER A 65 -1.37 2.37 -4.68
C SER A 65 -1.21 2.93 -3.27
N GLN A 66 -0.09 3.61 -2.99
CA GLN A 66 0.17 4.20 -1.69
C GLN A 66 -0.85 5.29 -1.35
N LYS A 67 -1.18 6.17 -2.30
CA LYS A 67 -2.16 7.22 -2.09
C LYS A 67 -3.55 6.65 -1.86
N ASN A 68 -3.94 5.62 -2.63
CA ASN A 68 -5.25 4.97 -2.46
C ASN A 68 -5.36 4.32 -1.08
N PHE A 69 -4.30 3.65 -0.62
CA PHE A 69 -4.30 3.09 0.73
C PHE A 69 -4.50 4.20 1.76
N TRP A 70 -3.70 5.25 1.71
CA TRP A 70 -3.69 6.28 2.74
C TRP A 70 -4.98 7.10 2.76
N HIS A 71 -5.46 7.53 1.60
CA HIS A 71 -6.60 8.45 1.52
C HIS A 71 -7.96 7.74 1.43
N THR A 72 -8.02 6.52 0.93
CA THR A 72 -9.29 5.82 0.69
C THR A 72 -9.44 4.58 1.56
N TYR A 73 -8.56 3.61 1.40
CA TYR A 73 -8.74 2.30 2.04
C TYR A 73 -8.52 2.32 3.54
N ARG A 74 -7.55 3.10 4.01
CA ARG A 74 -7.28 3.24 5.44
C ARG A 74 -8.52 3.70 6.21
N ILE A 75 -9.27 4.62 5.63
CA ILE A 75 -10.46 5.20 6.26
C ILE A 75 -11.60 4.19 6.33
N LEU A 76 -11.68 3.28 5.35
CA LEU A 76 -12.73 2.26 5.28
C LEU A 76 -12.48 1.08 6.22
N ALA A 77 -11.26 0.88 6.68
CA ALA A 77 -10.90 -0.27 7.50
C ALA A 77 -11.18 -0.01 8.98
N ASP A 78 -11.63 -1.05 9.69
CA ASP A 78 -11.77 -1.00 11.14
C ASP A 78 -10.41 -1.11 11.81
N GLU A 79 -9.51 -1.87 11.20
CA GLU A 79 -8.10 -1.91 11.59
C GLU A 79 -7.22 -1.99 10.35
N TRP A 80 -5.99 -1.51 10.45
CA TRP A 80 -5.04 -1.62 9.35
C TRP A 80 -3.63 -1.75 9.87
N GLN A 81 -2.78 -2.36 9.04
CA GLN A 81 -1.34 -2.48 9.28
C GLN A 81 -0.59 -1.98 8.06
N LEU A 82 0.47 -1.21 8.29
CA LEU A 82 1.36 -0.73 7.25
C LEU A 82 2.70 -1.44 7.40
N ILE A 83 3.09 -2.21 6.39
CA ILE A 83 4.29 -3.04 6.42
C ILE A 83 5.18 -2.67 5.24
N LEU A 84 6.46 -2.44 5.54
CA LEU A 84 7.47 -2.22 4.51
C LEU A 84 8.11 -3.55 4.13
N ASN A 85 8.11 -3.85 2.83
CA ASN A 85 8.85 -4.99 2.29
C ASN A 85 10.25 -4.51 1.90
N ALA A 86 11.19 -4.61 2.83
CA ALA A 86 12.58 -4.24 2.61
C ALA A 86 13.39 -5.44 2.13
N ASP A 87 14.59 -5.21 1.62
CA ASP A 87 15.46 -6.31 1.17
C ASP A 87 15.80 -7.26 2.30
N SER A 88 15.88 -6.77 3.53
CA SER A 88 16.19 -7.56 4.72
C SER A 88 14.96 -8.28 5.29
N GLY A 89 13.77 -8.09 4.71
CA GLY A 89 12.54 -8.71 5.19
C GLY A 89 11.43 -7.69 5.43
N PHE A 90 10.36 -8.12 6.10
CA PHE A 90 9.21 -7.27 6.37
C PHE A 90 9.42 -6.47 7.66
N VAL A 91 9.07 -5.19 7.60
CA VAL A 91 9.15 -4.28 8.76
C VAL A 91 7.76 -3.73 9.03
N LEU A 92 7.23 -3.99 10.22
CA LEU A 92 5.96 -3.40 10.64
C LEU A 92 6.19 -1.92 10.98
N VAL A 93 5.57 -1.03 10.21
CA VAL A 93 5.77 0.42 10.35
C VAL A 93 4.78 1.03 11.32
N ALA A 94 3.50 0.70 11.15
CA ALA A 94 2.43 1.24 11.98
C ALA A 94 1.20 0.35 11.89
N LYS A 95 0.33 0.45 12.90
CA LYS A 95 -0.99 -0.18 12.84
C LYS A 95 -2.00 0.70 13.57
N SER A 96 -3.26 0.54 13.21
CA SER A 96 -4.36 1.19 13.88
C SER A 96 -5.47 0.18 14.12
N ALA A 97 -5.98 0.12 15.35
CA ALA A 97 -7.10 -0.73 15.73
C ALA A 97 -7.88 -0.02 16.82
N GLU A 98 -9.21 -0.11 16.79
CA GLU A 98 -10.09 0.51 17.78
C GLU A 98 -9.79 2.00 17.97
N HIS A 99 -9.53 2.70 16.84
CA HIS A 99 -9.22 4.13 16.79
C HIS A 99 -7.91 4.51 17.47
N THR A 100 -7.04 3.53 17.77
CA THR A 100 -5.75 3.76 18.38
C THR A 100 -4.62 3.48 17.38
N LEU A 101 -3.84 4.51 17.08
CA LEU A 101 -2.69 4.41 16.19
C LEU A 101 -1.43 4.07 17.01
N THR A 102 -0.72 3.03 16.58
CA THR A 102 0.58 2.67 17.15
C THR A 102 1.63 2.73 16.04
N VAL A 103 2.67 3.53 16.24
CA VAL A 103 3.76 3.68 15.27
C VAL A 103 4.99 2.96 15.80
N PHE A 104 5.45 1.95 15.05
CA PHE A 104 6.61 1.13 15.43
C PHE A 104 7.91 1.67 14.88
N ASN A 105 7.85 2.42 13.76
CA ASN A 105 9.01 3.02 13.14
C ASN A 105 8.66 4.43 12.68
N GLN A 106 8.97 5.42 13.52
CA GLN A 106 8.61 6.82 13.27
C GLN A 106 9.20 7.39 11.98
N PRO A 107 10.50 7.23 11.70
CA PRO A 107 11.07 7.80 10.47
C PRO A 107 10.40 7.24 9.22
N LEU A 108 10.15 5.94 9.16
CA LEU A 108 9.49 5.31 8.01
C LEU A 108 8.05 5.77 7.89
N PHE A 109 7.33 5.87 9.00
CA PHE A 109 5.95 6.32 8.99
C PHE A 109 5.84 7.76 8.49
N GLN A 110 6.67 8.65 9.01
CA GLN A 110 6.67 10.06 8.59
C GLN A 110 7.00 10.19 7.10
N ARG A 111 7.96 9.42 6.62
CA ARG A 111 8.33 9.43 5.21
C ARG A 111 7.17 8.96 4.33
N PHE A 112 6.49 7.91 4.74
CA PHE A 112 5.32 7.40 4.01
C PHE A 112 4.22 8.45 3.95
N VAL A 113 3.84 9.02 5.08
CA VAL A 113 2.75 10.01 5.16
C VAL A 113 3.07 11.25 4.33
N ARG A 114 4.30 11.77 4.41
CA ARG A 114 4.71 12.94 3.64
C ARG A 114 4.64 12.70 2.13
N ALA A 115 4.97 11.48 1.71
CA ALA A 115 4.90 11.14 0.29
C ALA A 115 3.46 11.17 -0.23
N GLN A 116 2.47 10.86 0.63
CA GLN A 116 1.07 10.87 0.24
C GLN A 116 0.47 12.27 0.21
N ASP A 117 1.04 13.21 0.95
CA ASP A 117 0.58 14.61 0.99
C ASP A 117 1.08 15.44 -0.18
N LYS A 118 2.03 14.92 -0.95
CA LYS A 118 2.52 15.63 -2.14
C LYS A 118 1.49 15.57 -3.26
N ASP A 119 1.30 16.73 -3.92
CA ASP A 119 0.44 16.81 -5.09
C ASP A 119 1.01 15.93 -6.20
N PRO A 120 0.19 15.06 -6.81
CA PRO A 120 0.65 14.19 -7.90
C PRO A 120 0.90 14.91 -9.22
N SER A 121 0.55 16.17 -9.31
CA SER A 121 0.69 16.94 -10.54
C SER A 121 2.14 17.07 -11.00
#